data_caf9321a288723f61d7bf6f91ab6d9aa
#
_entry.id   caf9321a288723f61d7bf6f91ab6d9aa
#
_cell.length_a   1.000
_cell.length_b   1.000
_cell.length_c   1.000
_cell.angle_alpha   90.00
_cell.angle_beta   90.00
_cell.angle_gamma   90.00
#
_symmetry.space_group_name_H-M   'P 1'
#
loop_
_entity.id
_entity.type
_entity.pdbx_description
1 polymer ?
#
loop_
_entity_poly.entity_id
_entity_poly.type
_entity_poly.pdbx_seq_one_letter_code
_entity_poly.pdbx_strand_id
1 'polypeptide(L)'
;MDFENDKQYSFTNLLQENDYHYDLQDIEKPNLFRDMFSYDEVPKVRFNHRIVPMYFPDDIWITDTTFRDGQQSRAPFTAEQMVHIYKLLHKLGGEKGIIRQSEFFVYTDKDRKALEDCMALGYEFPEITTWIRANKKDFELVKSIGIEETGILVSCSDYHIFNKMGLTRSQAMDKYLGIIKDALSMGIKPRCHFEDITRADFYGFVVPFANELMKLMKESGIPIKIRMCDTMGYGVTYPGVSMPRSVPGLVYGLRFYSGVPSEQIGRAHV
;
A
#
# COMPACT_ATOMS: atom_id res chain seq x y z
N MET A 1 27.14 12.61 11.74
CA MET A 1 26.73 11.21 11.91
C MET A 1 27.83 10.35 11.32
N ASP A 2 28.58 9.66 12.17
CA ASP A 2 29.65 8.78 11.73
C ASP A 2 29.04 7.46 11.25
N PHE A 3 28.93 7.32 9.93
CA PHE A 3 28.41 6.12 9.28
C PHE A 3 29.46 4.98 9.13
N GLU A 4 30.65 5.14 9.70
CA GLU A 4 31.79 4.26 9.37
C GLU A 4 31.86 2.94 10.14
N ASN A 5 31.12 2.73 11.23
CA ASN A 5 31.42 1.61 12.11
C ASN A 5 30.42 0.45 12.17
N ASP A 6 29.27 0.50 11.47
CA ASP A 6 28.22 -0.52 11.70
C ASP A 6 27.84 -1.37 10.49
N LYS A 7 28.64 -1.34 9.41
CA LYS A 7 28.32 -2.11 8.20
C LYS A 7 29.16 -3.37 8.12
N GLN A 8 28.54 -4.52 8.35
CA GLN A 8 29.17 -5.81 8.08
C GLN A 8 28.74 -6.32 6.71
N TYR A 9 29.70 -6.67 5.86
CA TYR A 9 29.47 -7.36 4.60
C TYR A 9 29.65 -8.85 4.82
N SER A 10 28.63 -9.66 4.50
CA SER A 10 28.77 -11.11 4.49
C SER A 10 29.51 -11.59 3.23
N PHE A 11 29.96 -12.84 3.24
CA PHE A 11 30.58 -13.49 2.08
C PHE A 11 29.65 -13.54 0.84
N THR A 12 28.36 -13.30 1.01
CA THR A 12 27.35 -13.26 -0.04
C THR A 12 27.08 -11.85 -0.58
N ASN A 13 27.89 -10.85 -0.20
CA ASN A 13 27.67 -9.44 -0.53
C ASN A 13 26.33 -8.88 -0.02
N LEU A 14 25.69 -9.52 0.95
CA LEU A 14 24.54 -8.99 1.63
C LEU A 14 24.99 -7.96 2.66
N LEU A 15 24.43 -6.77 2.57
CA LEU A 15 24.60 -5.77 3.62
C LEU A 15 23.81 -6.23 4.84
N GLN A 16 24.52 -6.50 5.94
CA GLN A 16 23.90 -6.67 7.25
C GLN A 16 23.90 -5.30 7.93
N GLU A 17 22.73 -4.81 8.24
CA GLU A 17 22.56 -3.57 8.99
C GLU A 17 22.14 -3.93 10.41
N ASN A 18 22.61 -3.16 11.38
CA ASN A 18 22.14 -3.26 12.77
C ASN A 18 20.69 -2.77 12.87
N ASP A 19 20.04 -3.02 14.00
CA ASP A 19 18.71 -2.53 14.28
C ASP A 19 18.74 -1.00 14.34
N TYR A 20 18.32 -0.35 13.26
CA TYR A 20 18.15 1.09 13.20
C TYR A 20 16.72 1.48 13.57
N HIS A 21 16.63 2.45 14.46
CA HIS A 21 15.38 3.17 14.65
C HIS A 21 15.37 4.40 13.75
N TYR A 22 14.35 4.51 12.94
CA TYR A 22 14.13 5.68 12.09
C TYR A 22 12.97 6.49 12.64
N ASP A 23 13.31 7.69 13.12
CA ASP A 23 12.33 8.65 13.57
C ASP A 23 11.79 9.48 12.42
N LEU A 24 10.57 10.00 12.58
CA LEU A 24 10.01 10.93 11.62
C LEU A 24 10.91 12.17 11.52
N GLN A 25 11.34 12.45 10.28
CA GLN A 25 12.13 13.64 9.97
C GLN A 25 11.20 14.71 9.42
N ASP A 26 10.81 15.66 10.26
CA ASP A 26 10.06 16.82 9.78
C ASP A 26 11.04 17.83 9.13
N ILE A 27 10.66 18.34 7.96
CA ILE A 27 11.48 19.23 7.16
C ILE A 27 10.68 20.45 6.75
N GLU A 28 11.34 21.60 6.63
CA GLU A 28 10.69 22.85 6.23
C GLU A 28 10.29 22.88 4.75
N LYS A 29 11.08 22.23 3.90
CA LYS A 29 10.87 22.16 2.45
C LYS A 29 10.80 20.71 1.98
N PRO A 30 9.93 20.40 1.00
CA PRO A 30 9.80 19.05 0.48
C PRO A 30 11.12 18.53 -0.10
N ASN A 31 11.47 17.28 0.22
CA ASN A 31 12.57 16.57 -0.43
C ASN A 31 12.02 15.84 -1.66
N LEU A 32 12.28 16.41 -2.83
CA LEU A 32 11.76 15.91 -4.10
C LEU A 32 12.75 15.00 -4.83
N PHE A 33 13.94 14.79 -4.29
CA PHE A 33 15.01 13.95 -4.87
C PHE A 33 15.40 14.30 -6.31
N ARG A 34 15.21 15.55 -6.75
CA ARG A 34 15.48 15.95 -8.14
C ARG A 34 16.96 15.96 -8.50
N ASP A 35 17.83 16.08 -7.52
CA ASP A 35 19.28 15.93 -7.64
C ASP A 35 19.70 14.48 -7.88
N MET A 36 18.92 13.51 -7.36
CA MET A 36 19.16 12.08 -7.55
C MET A 36 18.38 11.52 -8.73
N PHE A 37 17.14 11.94 -8.90
CA PHE A 37 16.23 11.43 -9.92
C PHE A 37 15.62 12.59 -10.70
N SER A 38 15.81 12.62 -12.01
CA SER A 38 15.06 13.51 -12.90
C SER A 38 13.68 12.91 -13.15
N TYR A 39 12.63 13.66 -12.81
CA TYR A 39 11.25 13.22 -13.03
C TYR A 39 10.65 13.77 -14.33
N ASP A 40 11.39 14.66 -14.99
CA ASP A 40 11.02 15.28 -16.28
C ASP A 40 11.64 14.52 -17.47
N GLU A 41 12.53 13.57 -17.19
CA GLU A 41 13.24 12.75 -18.17
C GLU A 41 13.18 11.27 -17.76
N VAL A 42 13.76 10.38 -18.57
CA VAL A 42 13.94 8.97 -18.18
C VAL A 42 14.74 8.91 -16.88
N PRO A 43 14.20 8.28 -15.82
CA PRO A 43 14.86 8.28 -14.51
C PRO A 43 16.25 7.66 -14.57
N LYS A 44 17.25 8.38 -14.08
CA LYS A 44 18.59 7.83 -13.87
C LYS A 44 18.57 7.03 -12.58
N VAL A 45 18.68 5.72 -12.69
CA VAL A 45 18.72 4.83 -11.54
C VAL A 45 20.16 4.62 -11.11
N ARG A 46 20.45 4.86 -9.82
CA ARG A 46 21.76 4.58 -9.24
C ARG A 46 21.73 3.20 -8.58
N PHE A 47 22.70 2.38 -8.93
CA PHE A 47 22.99 1.12 -8.21
C PHE A 47 23.81 1.45 -6.97
N ASN A 48 23.40 0.90 -5.83
CA ASN A 48 24.07 1.12 -4.56
C ASN A 48 24.97 -0.04 -4.14
N HIS A 49 25.27 -0.95 -5.05
CA HIS A 49 26.12 -2.13 -4.82
C HIS A 49 25.64 -3.06 -3.67
N ARG A 50 24.35 -2.98 -3.31
CA ARG A 50 23.75 -3.82 -2.28
C ARG A 50 22.89 -4.90 -2.93
N ILE A 51 23.04 -6.12 -2.43
CA ILE A 51 22.12 -7.21 -2.76
C ILE A 51 21.18 -7.36 -1.57
N VAL A 52 19.90 -7.07 -1.76
CA VAL A 52 18.88 -7.34 -0.75
C VAL A 52 18.25 -8.71 -0.99
N PRO A 53 17.93 -9.45 0.08
CA PRO A 53 17.24 -10.72 -0.06
C PRO A 53 15.91 -10.53 -0.78
N MET A 54 15.63 -11.38 -1.76
CA MET A 54 14.32 -11.42 -2.41
C MET A 54 13.46 -12.45 -1.68
N TYR A 55 12.36 -11.99 -1.12
CA TYR A 55 11.38 -12.85 -0.48
C TYR A 55 10.28 -13.16 -1.48
N PHE A 56 10.37 -14.32 -2.10
CA PHE A 56 9.30 -14.82 -2.95
C PHE A 56 8.22 -15.43 -2.05
N PRO A 57 6.95 -15.04 -2.22
CA PRO A 57 5.86 -15.72 -1.52
C PRO A 57 5.67 -17.12 -2.10
N ASP A 58 5.19 -18.04 -1.27
CA ASP A 58 4.81 -19.39 -1.72
C ASP A 58 3.67 -19.34 -2.72
N ASP A 59 2.73 -18.41 -2.51
CA ASP A 59 1.61 -18.14 -3.41
C ASP A 59 1.59 -16.67 -3.83
N ILE A 60 1.26 -16.42 -5.10
CA ILE A 60 1.00 -15.08 -5.63
C ILE A 60 -0.49 -14.82 -5.53
N TRP A 61 -0.88 -13.76 -4.82
CA TRP A 61 -2.26 -13.33 -4.69
C TRP A 61 -2.50 -12.05 -5.47
N ILE A 62 -3.60 -12.02 -6.21
CA ILE A 62 -3.99 -10.89 -7.06
C ILE A 62 -5.20 -10.21 -6.42
N THR A 63 -5.17 -8.88 -6.34
CA THR A 63 -6.36 -8.07 -6.09
C THR A 63 -6.84 -7.49 -7.40
N ASP A 64 -8.06 -7.80 -7.77
CA ASP A 64 -8.73 -7.20 -8.91
C ASP A 64 -9.31 -5.84 -8.54
N THR A 65 -9.14 -4.84 -9.41
CA THR A 65 -9.66 -3.48 -9.22
C THR A 65 -10.59 -3.04 -10.36
N THR A 66 -11.10 -4.01 -11.14
CA THR A 66 -11.97 -3.76 -12.30
C THR A 66 -13.20 -2.93 -11.91
N PHE A 67 -13.79 -3.19 -10.76
CA PHE A 67 -15.01 -2.50 -10.31
C PHE A 67 -14.75 -1.15 -9.62
N ARG A 68 -13.50 -0.79 -9.47
CA ARG A 68 -13.05 0.52 -9.00
C ARG A 68 -12.29 1.27 -10.09
N ASP A 69 -11.00 0.97 -10.27
CA ASP A 69 -10.15 1.65 -11.25
C ASP A 69 -10.61 1.41 -12.69
N GLY A 70 -11.01 0.18 -13.00
CA GLY A 70 -11.48 -0.18 -14.33
C GLY A 70 -12.71 0.58 -14.80
N GLN A 71 -13.53 1.09 -13.87
CA GLN A 71 -14.70 1.93 -14.20
C GLN A 71 -14.36 3.41 -14.44
N GLN A 72 -13.16 3.87 -14.10
CA GLN A 72 -12.78 5.27 -14.25
C GLN A 72 -12.41 5.63 -15.69
N SER A 73 -11.98 4.66 -16.48
CA SER A 73 -11.52 4.86 -17.86
C SER A 73 -12.57 4.53 -18.93
N ARG A 74 -13.79 4.17 -18.54
CA ARG A 74 -14.87 3.72 -19.43
C ARG A 74 -16.25 4.03 -18.85
N ALA A 75 -17.30 3.78 -19.64
CA ALA A 75 -18.67 3.80 -19.11
C ALA A 75 -18.81 2.78 -17.97
N PRO A 76 -19.42 3.15 -16.83
CA PRO A 76 -19.62 2.25 -15.71
C PRO A 76 -20.38 0.98 -16.09
N PHE A 77 -19.99 -0.14 -15.49
CA PHE A 77 -20.71 -1.41 -15.67
C PHE A 77 -22.11 -1.35 -15.08
N THR A 78 -23.04 -2.13 -15.63
CA THR A 78 -24.31 -2.41 -14.95
C THR A 78 -24.10 -3.38 -13.79
N ALA A 79 -25.06 -3.49 -12.87
CA ALA A 79 -24.97 -4.44 -11.77
C ALA A 79 -24.84 -5.89 -12.27
N GLU A 80 -25.60 -6.26 -13.32
CA GLU A 80 -25.55 -7.59 -13.93
C GLU A 80 -24.18 -7.90 -14.55
N GLN A 81 -23.57 -6.90 -15.22
CA GLN A 81 -22.22 -7.04 -15.76
C GLN A 81 -21.18 -7.24 -14.65
N MET A 82 -21.28 -6.50 -13.56
CA MET A 82 -20.38 -6.66 -12.40
C MET A 82 -20.50 -8.07 -11.81
N VAL A 83 -21.71 -8.56 -11.58
CA VAL A 83 -21.94 -9.93 -11.08
C VAL A 83 -21.38 -10.97 -12.06
N HIS A 84 -21.57 -10.77 -13.36
CA HIS A 84 -21.04 -11.69 -14.37
C HIS A 84 -19.51 -11.74 -14.34
N ILE A 85 -18.86 -10.56 -14.32
CA ILE A 85 -17.40 -10.45 -14.25
C ILE A 85 -16.89 -11.07 -12.94
N TYR A 86 -17.55 -10.82 -11.81
CA TYR A 86 -17.17 -11.40 -10.53
C TYR A 86 -17.19 -12.94 -10.54
N LYS A 87 -18.20 -13.55 -11.17
CA LYS A 87 -18.24 -15.00 -11.40
C LYS A 87 -17.07 -15.50 -12.26
N LEU A 88 -16.66 -14.71 -13.27
CA LEU A 88 -15.50 -15.05 -14.09
C LEU A 88 -14.20 -14.92 -13.30
N LEU A 89 -14.05 -13.90 -12.45
CA LEU A 89 -12.90 -13.74 -11.57
C LEU A 89 -12.78 -14.91 -10.59
N HIS A 90 -13.89 -15.37 -10.01
CA HIS A 90 -13.92 -16.56 -9.18
C HIS A 90 -13.41 -17.81 -9.95
N LYS A 91 -13.91 -18.05 -11.16
CA LYS A 91 -13.47 -19.17 -11.99
C LYS A 91 -12.00 -19.05 -12.38
N LEU A 92 -11.54 -17.84 -12.73
CA LEU A 92 -10.15 -17.59 -13.11
C LEU A 92 -9.19 -17.79 -11.92
N GLY A 93 -9.62 -17.43 -10.70
CA GLY A 93 -8.87 -17.63 -9.48
C GLY A 93 -8.69 -19.09 -9.10
N GLY A 94 -9.57 -19.97 -9.58
CA GLY A 94 -9.56 -21.40 -9.29
C GLY A 94 -9.78 -21.74 -7.82
N GLU A 95 -9.65 -23.01 -7.46
CA GLU A 95 -9.87 -23.52 -6.11
C GLU A 95 -8.96 -22.89 -5.06
N LYS A 96 -7.74 -22.51 -5.42
CA LYS A 96 -6.79 -21.84 -4.52
C LYS A 96 -7.09 -20.36 -4.31
N GLY A 97 -8.02 -19.79 -5.06
CA GLY A 97 -8.36 -18.37 -4.99
C GLY A 97 -7.17 -17.45 -5.26
N ILE A 98 -6.46 -17.65 -6.39
CA ILE A 98 -5.33 -16.78 -6.78
C ILE A 98 -5.78 -15.34 -6.92
N ILE A 99 -6.98 -15.10 -7.48
CA ILE A 99 -7.64 -13.80 -7.39
C ILE A 99 -8.24 -13.71 -5.99
N ARG A 100 -7.44 -13.14 -5.07
CA ARG A 100 -7.73 -13.17 -3.64
C ARG A 100 -8.79 -12.15 -3.25
N GLN A 101 -8.78 -10.98 -3.88
CA GLN A 101 -9.67 -9.88 -3.55
C GLN A 101 -10.21 -9.20 -4.79
N SER A 102 -11.43 -8.65 -4.72
CA SER A 102 -11.98 -7.74 -5.70
C SER A 102 -12.50 -6.48 -5.02
N GLU A 103 -12.11 -5.31 -5.55
CA GLU A 103 -12.32 -4.01 -4.93
C GLU A 103 -13.45 -3.25 -5.59
N PHE A 104 -14.42 -2.81 -4.77
CA PHE A 104 -15.64 -2.15 -5.22
C PHE A 104 -15.74 -0.71 -4.73
N PHE A 105 -16.41 0.14 -5.51
CA PHE A 105 -17.04 1.35 -4.99
C PHE A 105 -18.37 1.02 -4.31
N VAL A 106 -18.80 1.90 -3.37
CA VAL A 106 -20.01 1.70 -2.56
C VAL A 106 -20.92 2.91 -2.51
N TYR A 107 -20.65 3.92 -3.34
CA TYR A 107 -21.32 5.22 -3.21
C TYR A 107 -22.67 5.31 -3.92
N THR A 108 -22.89 4.56 -4.99
CA THR A 108 -24.14 4.58 -5.74
C THR A 108 -25.01 3.38 -5.41
N ASP A 109 -26.33 3.50 -5.57
CA ASP A 109 -27.25 2.39 -5.36
C ASP A 109 -26.95 1.21 -6.30
N LYS A 110 -26.51 1.50 -7.53
CA LYS A 110 -26.05 0.48 -8.48
C LYS A 110 -24.85 -0.29 -7.93
N ASP A 111 -23.83 0.40 -7.40
CA ASP A 111 -22.62 -0.24 -6.89
C ASP A 111 -22.95 -1.11 -5.66
N ARG A 112 -23.79 -0.59 -4.76
CA ARG A 112 -24.24 -1.34 -3.58
C ARG A 112 -25.04 -2.59 -3.97
N LYS A 113 -25.98 -2.44 -4.91
CA LYS A 113 -26.74 -3.60 -5.41
C LYS A 113 -25.82 -4.65 -6.03
N ALA A 114 -24.89 -4.25 -6.89
CA ALA A 114 -23.94 -5.18 -7.50
C ALA A 114 -23.08 -5.90 -6.44
N LEU A 115 -22.64 -5.17 -5.42
CA LEU A 115 -21.87 -5.72 -4.32
C LEU A 115 -22.69 -6.73 -3.51
N GLU A 116 -23.93 -6.39 -3.13
CA GLU A 116 -24.85 -7.30 -2.43
C GLU A 116 -25.14 -8.56 -3.24
N ASP A 117 -25.41 -8.42 -4.54
CA ASP A 117 -25.63 -9.54 -5.45
C ASP A 117 -24.37 -10.43 -5.57
N CYS A 118 -23.15 -9.85 -5.56
CA CYS A 118 -21.90 -10.60 -5.53
C CYS A 118 -21.69 -11.33 -4.19
N MET A 119 -21.96 -10.67 -3.06
CA MET A 119 -21.89 -11.29 -1.73
C MET A 119 -22.86 -12.47 -1.60
N ALA A 120 -24.05 -12.35 -2.16
CA ALA A 120 -25.08 -13.41 -2.14
C ALA A 120 -24.65 -14.70 -2.88
N LEU A 121 -23.58 -14.65 -3.72
CA LEU A 121 -23.03 -15.85 -4.36
C LEU A 121 -22.30 -16.76 -3.38
N GLY A 122 -21.88 -16.25 -2.22
CA GLY A 122 -21.24 -17.02 -1.15
C GLY A 122 -19.86 -17.58 -1.52
N TYR A 123 -19.14 -16.96 -2.47
CA TYR A 123 -17.80 -17.39 -2.82
C TYR A 123 -16.81 -17.00 -1.72
N GLU A 124 -15.90 -17.92 -1.38
CA GLU A 124 -14.78 -17.61 -0.48
C GLU A 124 -13.81 -16.62 -1.16
N PHE A 125 -13.53 -16.82 -2.44
CA PHE A 125 -12.67 -15.95 -3.25
C PHE A 125 -13.31 -15.61 -4.59
N PRO A 126 -13.08 -14.36 -5.09
CA PRO A 126 -12.40 -13.23 -4.43
C PRO A 126 -13.15 -12.72 -3.22
N GLU A 127 -12.43 -12.40 -2.13
CA GLU A 127 -13.00 -11.61 -1.03
C GLU A 127 -13.43 -10.23 -1.57
N ILE A 128 -14.60 -9.77 -1.15
CA ILE A 128 -15.07 -8.44 -1.52
C ILE A 128 -14.47 -7.42 -0.58
N THR A 129 -13.78 -6.42 -1.14
CA THR A 129 -13.24 -5.28 -0.42
C THR A 129 -13.75 -3.99 -1.03
N THR A 130 -13.55 -2.88 -0.33
CA THR A 130 -14.01 -1.57 -0.78
C THR A 130 -12.87 -0.58 -0.87
N TRP A 131 -13.13 0.51 -1.59
CA TRP A 131 -12.32 1.70 -1.59
C TRP A 131 -13.17 2.89 -1.23
N ILE A 132 -12.77 3.63 -0.21
CA ILE A 132 -13.52 4.75 0.32
C ILE A 132 -12.67 6.00 0.49
N ARG A 133 -13.33 7.15 0.59
CA ARG A 133 -12.72 8.36 1.12
C ARG A 133 -12.54 8.16 2.63
N ALA A 134 -11.35 8.40 3.11
CA ALA A 134 -10.96 8.14 4.48
C ALA A 134 -11.66 9.12 5.46
N ASN A 135 -12.93 8.87 5.76
CA ASN A 135 -13.71 9.62 6.75
C ASN A 135 -14.70 8.69 7.49
N LYS A 136 -15.15 9.13 8.66
CA LYS A 136 -15.98 8.33 9.57
C LYS A 136 -17.27 7.84 8.95
N LYS A 137 -17.96 8.68 8.16
CA LYS A 137 -19.24 8.32 7.51
C LYS A 137 -19.04 7.18 6.51
N ASP A 138 -17.95 7.20 5.77
CA ASP A 138 -17.65 6.16 4.78
C ASP A 138 -17.29 4.83 5.49
N PHE A 139 -16.65 4.86 6.68
CA PHE A 139 -16.45 3.67 7.50
C PHE A 139 -17.77 3.11 8.05
N GLU A 140 -18.68 3.97 8.48
CA GLU A 140 -20.03 3.56 8.89
C GLU A 140 -20.78 2.87 7.74
N LEU A 141 -20.62 3.39 6.52
CA LEU A 141 -21.19 2.77 5.31
C LEU A 141 -20.60 1.37 5.06
N VAL A 142 -19.26 1.24 5.08
CA VAL A 142 -18.57 -0.04 4.89
C VAL A 142 -19.07 -1.07 5.92
N LYS A 143 -19.15 -0.67 7.18
CA LYS A 143 -19.63 -1.54 8.26
C LYS A 143 -21.09 -1.94 8.07
N SER A 144 -21.96 -1.02 7.63
CA SER A 144 -23.39 -1.29 7.41
C SER A 144 -23.64 -2.33 6.32
N ILE A 145 -22.73 -2.46 5.37
CA ILE A 145 -22.78 -3.44 4.27
C ILE A 145 -22.19 -4.80 4.72
N GLY A 146 -21.53 -4.87 5.88
CA GLY A 146 -20.90 -6.09 6.37
C GLY A 146 -19.52 -6.37 5.80
N ILE A 147 -18.83 -5.36 5.25
CA ILE A 147 -17.48 -5.48 4.73
C ILE A 147 -16.48 -5.22 5.84
N GLU A 148 -15.47 -6.08 5.94
CA GLU A 148 -14.48 -6.03 7.00
C GLU A 148 -13.19 -5.29 6.61
N GLU A 149 -12.87 -5.15 5.31
CA GLU A 149 -11.63 -4.55 4.83
C GLU A 149 -11.91 -3.44 3.81
N THR A 150 -11.19 -2.32 3.96
CA THR A 150 -11.28 -1.21 3.00
C THR A 150 -9.93 -0.59 2.70
N GLY A 151 -9.77 -0.13 1.45
CA GLY A 151 -8.62 0.65 1.02
C GLY A 151 -8.68 2.08 1.55
N ILE A 152 -7.55 2.56 2.06
CA ILE A 152 -7.34 3.93 2.56
C ILE A 152 -6.13 4.51 1.85
N LEU A 153 -6.31 5.67 1.20
CA LEU A 153 -5.21 6.34 0.53
C LEU A 153 -4.36 7.12 1.56
N VAL A 154 -3.06 6.83 1.59
CA VAL A 154 -2.07 7.55 2.39
C VAL A 154 -0.90 7.96 1.49
N SER A 155 -0.83 9.24 1.16
CA SER A 155 0.22 9.76 0.28
C SER A 155 1.53 9.83 1.06
N CYS A 156 2.62 9.28 0.49
CA CYS A 156 3.90 9.14 1.16
C CYS A 156 4.99 10.10 0.64
N SER A 157 4.87 10.58 -0.60
CA SER A 157 5.87 11.48 -1.16
C SER A 157 5.67 12.93 -0.72
N ASP A 158 6.77 13.66 -0.59
CA ASP A 158 6.74 15.10 -0.33
C ASP A 158 6.06 15.88 -1.46
N TYR A 159 6.04 15.35 -2.70
CA TYR A 159 5.21 15.89 -3.79
C TYR A 159 3.74 15.98 -3.42
N HIS A 160 3.21 14.94 -2.79
CA HIS A 160 1.82 14.91 -2.39
C HIS A 160 1.59 15.59 -1.05
N ILE A 161 2.45 15.36 -0.07
CA ILE A 161 2.29 15.92 1.28
C ILE A 161 2.35 17.44 1.22
N PHE A 162 3.39 18.02 0.64
CA PHE A 162 3.58 19.47 0.60
C PHE A 162 2.79 20.14 -0.52
N ASN A 163 2.90 19.65 -1.76
CA ASN A 163 2.37 20.38 -2.92
C ASN A 163 0.87 20.11 -3.16
N LYS A 164 0.40 18.88 -2.91
CA LYS A 164 -1.01 18.52 -3.13
C LYS A 164 -1.87 18.78 -1.88
N MET A 165 -1.34 18.46 -0.70
CA MET A 165 -2.11 18.53 0.54
C MET A 165 -1.82 19.79 1.36
N GLY A 166 -0.70 20.47 1.15
CA GLY A 166 -0.27 21.65 1.90
C GLY A 166 0.03 21.34 3.37
N LEU A 167 0.53 20.14 3.67
CA LEU A 167 0.81 19.67 5.02
C LEU A 167 2.31 19.46 5.22
N THR A 168 2.77 19.51 6.48
CA THR A 168 4.04 18.95 6.89
C THR A 168 3.95 17.42 7.00
N ARG A 169 5.08 16.73 7.11
CA ARG A 169 5.12 15.27 7.33
C ARG A 169 4.43 14.87 8.63
N SER A 170 4.65 15.60 9.72
CA SER A 170 3.98 15.36 11.00
C SER A 170 2.46 15.50 10.89
N GLN A 171 1.99 16.58 10.27
CA GLN A 171 0.56 16.80 10.06
C GLN A 171 -0.09 15.71 9.19
N ALA A 172 0.61 15.25 8.15
CA ALA A 172 0.15 14.16 7.31
C ALA A 172 0.07 12.85 8.10
N MET A 173 1.10 12.53 8.88
CA MET A 173 1.13 11.35 9.75
C MET A 173 -0.01 11.38 10.76
N ASP A 174 -0.19 12.46 11.50
CA ASP A 174 -1.27 12.60 12.50
C ASP A 174 -2.64 12.40 11.87
N LYS A 175 -2.87 13.01 10.70
CA LYS A 175 -4.10 12.85 9.93
C LYS A 175 -4.36 11.39 9.55
N TYR A 176 -3.36 10.70 9.00
CA TYR A 176 -3.49 9.31 8.57
C TYR A 176 -3.71 8.37 9.75
N LEU A 177 -2.95 8.55 10.83
CA LEU A 177 -3.11 7.74 12.05
C LEU A 177 -4.48 7.95 12.69
N GLY A 178 -5.02 9.18 12.68
CA GLY A 178 -6.38 9.46 13.13
C GLY A 178 -7.42 8.67 12.34
N ILE A 179 -7.35 8.69 11.01
CA ILE A 179 -8.23 7.94 10.11
C ILE A 179 -8.15 6.43 10.36
N ILE A 180 -6.93 5.91 10.51
CA ILE A 180 -6.70 4.48 10.74
C ILE A 180 -7.26 4.05 12.09
N LYS A 181 -7.07 4.85 13.14
CA LYS A 181 -7.68 4.62 14.47
C LYS A 181 -9.22 4.58 14.39
N ASP A 182 -9.83 5.47 13.61
CA ASP A 182 -11.27 5.45 13.39
C ASP A 182 -11.72 4.13 12.74
N ALA A 183 -11.03 3.65 11.70
CA ALA A 183 -11.32 2.37 11.07
C ALA A 183 -11.20 1.20 12.05
N LEU A 184 -10.09 1.14 12.80
CA LEU A 184 -9.83 0.09 13.80
C LEU A 184 -10.89 0.10 14.91
N SER A 185 -11.33 1.28 15.38
CA SER A 185 -12.37 1.41 16.41
C SER A 185 -13.73 0.84 15.98
N MET A 186 -13.96 0.74 14.67
CA MET A 186 -15.16 0.14 14.09
C MET A 186 -14.98 -1.33 13.71
N GLY A 187 -13.82 -1.92 13.99
CA GLY A 187 -13.51 -3.32 13.63
C GLY A 187 -13.16 -3.51 12.15
N ILE A 188 -12.88 -2.45 11.43
CA ILE A 188 -12.53 -2.48 10.00
C ILE A 188 -11.03 -2.69 9.87
N LYS A 189 -10.62 -3.64 9.01
CA LYS A 189 -9.24 -3.90 8.61
C LYS A 189 -8.76 -2.85 7.60
N PRO A 190 -7.86 -1.91 7.97
CA PRO A 190 -7.40 -0.91 7.02
C PRO A 190 -6.35 -1.49 6.09
N ARG A 191 -6.51 -1.25 4.78
CA ARG A 191 -5.50 -1.51 3.76
C ARG A 191 -4.92 -0.17 3.31
N CYS A 192 -3.78 0.20 3.88
CA CYS A 192 -3.13 1.48 3.66
C CYS A 192 -2.38 1.48 2.32
N HIS A 193 -2.85 2.26 1.36
CA HIS A 193 -2.21 2.45 0.07
C HIS A 193 -1.19 3.57 0.18
N PHE A 194 0.10 3.22 0.22
CA PHE A 194 1.22 4.15 0.28
C PHE A 194 1.43 4.77 -1.10
N GLU A 195 0.60 5.78 -1.41
CA GLU A 195 0.60 6.47 -2.70
C GLU A 195 1.96 7.13 -2.94
N ASP A 196 2.48 6.90 -4.15
CA ASP A 196 3.72 7.52 -4.64
C ASP A 196 4.98 7.14 -3.83
N ILE A 197 5.00 5.89 -3.34
CA ILE A 197 6.10 5.41 -2.49
C ILE A 197 7.46 5.44 -3.22
N THR A 198 7.47 5.29 -4.55
CA THR A 198 8.70 5.30 -5.36
C THR A 198 9.35 6.67 -5.53
N ARG A 199 8.73 7.73 -4.97
CA ARG A 199 9.29 9.08 -4.83
C ARG A 199 9.33 9.56 -3.37
N ALA A 200 8.98 8.71 -2.43
CA ALA A 200 8.92 9.05 -1.03
C ALA A 200 10.30 9.00 -0.35
N ASP A 201 10.46 9.76 0.71
CA ASP A 201 11.58 9.59 1.64
C ASP A 201 11.32 8.34 2.48
N PHE A 202 11.96 7.24 2.05
CA PHE A 202 11.74 5.94 2.67
C PHE A 202 12.12 5.92 4.15
N TYR A 203 13.28 6.42 4.48
CA TYR A 203 13.79 6.40 5.85
C TYR A 203 13.22 7.51 6.73
N GLY A 204 12.99 8.70 6.15
CA GLY A 204 12.51 9.86 6.89
C GLY A 204 10.99 9.93 7.05
N PHE A 205 10.21 9.13 6.29
CA PHE A 205 8.75 9.13 6.40
C PHE A 205 8.13 7.73 6.36
N VAL A 206 8.47 6.91 5.36
CA VAL A 206 7.76 5.63 5.13
C VAL A 206 8.00 4.65 6.28
N VAL A 207 9.26 4.46 6.70
CA VAL A 207 9.60 3.56 7.82
C VAL A 207 9.00 4.05 9.14
N PRO A 208 9.15 5.33 9.55
CA PRO A 208 8.49 5.85 10.74
C PRO A 208 6.97 5.66 10.74
N PHE A 209 6.32 5.92 9.60
CA PHE A 209 4.88 5.73 9.48
C PHE A 209 4.47 4.26 9.58
N ALA A 210 5.20 3.36 8.92
CA ALA A 210 4.97 1.92 9.03
C ALA A 210 5.15 1.41 10.47
N ASN A 211 6.13 1.95 11.22
CA ASN A 211 6.31 1.62 12.64
C ASN A 211 5.08 1.98 13.47
N GLU A 212 4.50 3.16 13.25
CA GLU A 212 3.26 3.56 13.94
C GLU A 212 2.08 2.65 13.57
N LEU A 213 1.97 2.23 12.29
CA LEU A 213 0.96 1.26 11.87
C LEU A 213 1.12 -0.10 12.57
N MET A 214 2.35 -0.58 12.72
CA MET A 214 2.60 -1.85 13.42
C MET A 214 2.29 -1.76 14.92
N LYS A 215 2.51 -0.61 15.55
CA LYS A 215 2.05 -0.36 16.93
C LYS A 215 0.52 -0.44 17.03
N LEU A 216 -0.20 0.26 16.14
CA LEU A 216 -1.67 0.24 16.11
C LEU A 216 -2.21 -1.18 15.83
N MET A 217 -1.58 -1.93 14.93
CA MET A 217 -1.93 -3.32 14.67
C MET A 217 -1.78 -4.19 15.91
N LYS A 218 -0.68 -4.03 16.64
CA LYS A 218 -0.43 -4.77 17.89
C LYS A 218 -1.41 -4.39 19.00
N GLU A 219 -1.73 -3.10 19.14
CA GLU A 219 -2.64 -2.58 20.16
C GLU A 219 -4.09 -3.00 19.90
N SER A 220 -4.54 -2.97 18.64
CA SER A 220 -5.92 -3.30 18.27
C SER A 220 -6.17 -4.79 18.08
N GLY A 221 -5.13 -5.58 17.81
CA GLY A 221 -5.26 -6.96 17.37
C GLY A 221 -5.86 -7.13 15.96
N ILE A 222 -6.09 -6.03 15.23
CA ILE A 222 -6.68 -6.03 13.89
C ILE A 222 -5.55 -5.88 12.86
N PRO A 223 -5.48 -6.76 11.84
CA PRO A 223 -4.46 -6.67 10.80
C PRO A 223 -4.53 -5.36 10.03
N ILE A 224 -3.37 -4.75 9.79
CA ILE A 224 -3.20 -3.57 8.92
C ILE A 224 -2.36 -3.99 7.73
N LYS A 225 -2.93 -3.85 6.52
CA LYS A 225 -2.22 -4.14 5.28
C LYS A 225 -1.57 -2.88 4.72
N ILE A 226 -0.37 -3.02 4.19
CA ILE A 226 0.34 -1.97 3.46
C ILE A 226 0.41 -2.35 1.99
N ARG A 227 -0.05 -1.46 1.13
CA ARG A 227 0.07 -1.61 -0.32
C ARG A 227 1.01 -0.53 -0.86
N MET A 228 2.14 -0.95 -1.40
CA MET A 228 3.11 -0.06 -2.03
C MET A 228 2.59 0.34 -3.41
N CYS A 229 2.26 1.62 -3.61
CA CYS A 229 1.75 2.13 -4.86
C CYS A 229 2.86 2.82 -5.65
N ASP A 230 3.25 2.18 -6.76
CA ASP A 230 4.19 2.75 -7.73
C ASP A 230 3.42 3.67 -8.70
N THR A 231 2.89 4.76 -8.15
CA THR A 231 1.93 5.67 -8.81
C THR A 231 2.44 6.23 -10.13
N MET A 232 3.75 6.45 -10.23
CA MET A 232 4.38 7.04 -11.43
C MET A 232 5.10 6.00 -12.29
N GLY A 233 5.10 4.73 -11.91
CA GLY A 233 5.79 3.67 -12.66
C GLY A 233 7.31 3.75 -12.61
N TYR A 234 7.87 4.33 -11.56
CA TYR A 234 9.33 4.48 -11.41
C TYR A 234 10.02 3.32 -10.69
N GLY A 235 9.24 2.40 -10.14
CA GLY A 235 9.77 1.24 -9.44
C GLY A 235 10.45 0.25 -10.40
N VAL A 236 11.58 -0.29 -9.96
CA VAL A 236 12.31 -1.31 -10.69
C VAL A 236 12.48 -2.57 -9.86
N THR A 237 12.66 -3.70 -10.53
CA THR A 237 12.73 -5.01 -9.90
C THR A 237 14.14 -5.41 -9.47
N TYR A 238 15.14 -4.57 -9.72
CA TYR A 238 16.54 -4.88 -9.39
C TYR A 238 16.80 -4.67 -7.90
N PRO A 239 17.34 -5.67 -7.20
CA PRO A 239 17.62 -5.55 -5.76
C PRO A 239 18.72 -4.55 -5.43
N GLY A 240 19.64 -4.28 -6.35
CA GLY A 240 20.76 -3.35 -6.17
C GLY A 240 20.49 -1.87 -6.47
N VAL A 241 19.24 -1.52 -6.74
CA VAL A 241 18.86 -0.14 -7.04
C VAL A 241 18.62 0.64 -5.75
N SER A 242 19.04 1.90 -5.74
CA SER A 242 18.86 2.77 -4.57
C SER A 242 17.38 3.04 -4.26
N MET A 243 17.10 3.21 -2.96
CA MET A 243 15.78 3.60 -2.47
C MET A 243 15.43 5.03 -2.95
N PRO A 244 14.17 5.32 -3.20
CA PRO A 244 12.99 4.43 -3.06
C PRO A 244 12.61 3.67 -4.35
N ARG A 245 13.52 3.52 -5.32
CA ARG A 245 13.23 2.92 -6.64
C ARG A 245 13.24 1.40 -6.66
N SER A 246 13.96 0.76 -5.74
CA SER A 246 14.03 -0.69 -5.65
C SER A 246 12.75 -1.27 -5.02
N VAL A 247 11.93 -1.95 -5.79
CA VAL A 247 10.76 -2.65 -5.25
C VAL A 247 11.15 -3.76 -4.27
N PRO A 248 12.17 -4.62 -4.57
CA PRO A 248 12.67 -5.56 -3.57
C PRO A 248 13.23 -4.87 -2.32
N GLY A 249 13.90 -3.72 -2.50
CA GLY A 249 14.40 -2.91 -1.38
C GLY A 249 13.29 -2.36 -0.50
N LEU A 250 12.18 -1.89 -1.08
CA LEU A 250 11.01 -1.42 -0.33
C LEU A 250 10.39 -2.56 0.50
N VAL A 251 10.20 -3.75 -0.09
CA VAL A 251 9.70 -4.93 0.63
C VAL A 251 10.64 -5.32 1.77
N TYR A 252 11.94 -5.42 1.46
CA TYR A 252 12.94 -5.73 2.47
C TYR A 252 12.91 -4.72 3.62
N GLY A 253 12.94 -3.43 3.30
CA GLY A 253 12.97 -2.37 4.30
C GLY A 253 11.72 -2.34 5.19
N LEU A 254 10.52 -2.50 4.64
CA LEU A 254 9.29 -2.58 5.43
C LEU A 254 9.30 -3.80 6.39
N ARG A 255 9.82 -4.93 5.94
CA ARG A 255 9.96 -6.12 6.80
C ARG A 255 11.03 -5.95 7.85
N PHE A 256 12.20 -5.45 7.46
CA PHE A 256 13.37 -5.39 8.32
C PHE A 256 13.29 -4.24 9.34
N TYR A 257 12.97 -3.01 8.88
CA TYR A 257 12.96 -1.84 9.77
C TYR A 257 11.64 -1.66 10.53
N SER A 258 10.53 -2.15 9.98
CA SER A 258 9.21 -1.93 10.59
C SER A 258 8.54 -3.22 11.04
N GLY A 259 9.14 -4.37 10.78
CA GLY A 259 8.57 -5.66 11.17
C GLY A 259 7.24 -5.99 10.51
N VAL A 260 6.95 -5.40 9.34
CA VAL A 260 5.69 -5.67 8.62
C VAL A 260 5.67 -7.13 8.17
N PRO A 261 4.66 -7.93 8.56
CA PRO A 261 4.53 -9.31 8.12
C PRO A 261 4.40 -9.41 6.60
N SER A 262 4.97 -10.46 6.00
CA SER A 262 4.96 -10.64 4.54
C SER A 262 3.56 -10.62 3.94
N GLU A 263 2.62 -11.29 4.61
CA GLU A 263 1.21 -11.42 4.21
C GLU A 263 0.43 -10.09 4.30
N GLN A 264 1.03 -9.08 4.96
CA GLN A 264 0.45 -7.74 5.05
C GLN A 264 1.00 -6.77 4.01
N ILE A 265 1.96 -7.20 3.17
CA ILE A 265 2.57 -6.36 2.14
C ILE A 265 2.01 -6.72 0.77
N GLY A 266 1.51 -5.73 0.05
CA GLY A 266 1.11 -5.84 -1.35
C GLY A 266 1.73 -4.73 -2.20
N ARG A 267 1.71 -4.92 -3.53
CA ARG A 267 2.09 -3.91 -4.51
C ARG A 267 0.89 -3.54 -5.37
N ALA A 268 0.71 -2.26 -5.64
CA ALA A 268 -0.20 -1.76 -6.66
C ALA A 268 0.61 -1.12 -7.80
N HIS A 269 0.29 -1.52 -9.02
CA HIS A 269 0.59 -0.74 -10.22
C HIS A 269 -0.65 0.09 -10.54
N VAL A 270 -0.42 1.31 -10.92
CA VAL A 270 -1.45 2.16 -11.51
C VAL A 270 -1.15 2.35 -12.98
#